data_2de8c7de2f2954c7d38decb78bb88695
#
_entry.id   2de8c7de2f2954c7d38decb78bb88695
#
_cell.length_a   1.000
_cell.length_b   1.000
_cell.length_c   1.000
_cell.angle_alpha   90.00
_cell.angle_beta   90.00
_cell.angle_gamma   90.00
#
_symmetry.space_group_name_H-M   'P 1'
#
loop_
_entity.id
_entity.type
_entity.pdbx_description
1 polymer ?
#
loop_
_entity_poly.entity_id
_entity_poly.type
_entity_poly.pdbx_seq_one_letter_code
_entity_poly.pdbx_strand_id
1 'polypeptide(L)'
;MVDKKELNQMTRQLAEALGWTAMQGHRRTLYAVNYPYAIHVGKSRKMILVRGVLHPSIEKIMTPRQYKKAFNVGTSVEEIAKRIKGKMLPKYMAHIDELTNEIPEIEKDWSG
;
A
#
# COMPACT_ATOMS: atom_id res chain seq x y z
N MET A 1 0.28 -3.15 -22.69
CA MET A 1 -0.77 -3.44 -21.68
C MET A 1 -0.12 -4.02 -20.43
N VAL A 2 -0.44 -3.47 -19.26
CA VAL A 2 0.15 -3.93 -18.00
C VAL A 2 -0.63 -5.14 -17.49
N ASP A 3 0.03 -6.27 -17.31
CA ASP A 3 -0.59 -7.49 -16.79
C ASP A 3 -0.27 -7.69 -15.30
N LYS A 4 -0.82 -8.75 -14.71
CA LYS A 4 -0.64 -9.03 -13.29
C LYS A 4 0.83 -9.27 -12.93
N LYS A 5 1.59 -9.89 -13.81
CA LYS A 5 3.01 -10.17 -13.60
C LYS A 5 3.81 -8.87 -13.54
N GLU A 6 3.50 -7.93 -14.42
CA GLU A 6 4.14 -6.62 -14.40
C GLU A 6 3.77 -5.84 -13.15
N LEU A 7 2.50 -5.89 -12.72
CA LEU A 7 2.05 -5.23 -11.50
C LEU A 7 2.75 -5.81 -10.28
N ASN A 8 2.95 -7.12 -10.23
CA ASN A 8 3.67 -7.75 -9.13
C ASN A 8 5.14 -7.33 -9.12
N GLN A 9 5.76 -7.23 -10.28
CA GLN A 9 7.14 -6.75 -10.39
C GLN A 9 7.25 -5.29 -9.93
N MET A 10 6.31 -4.45 -10.35
CA MET A 10 6.26 -3.06 -9.90
C MET A 10 6.09 -2.96 -8.39
N THR A 11 5.26 -3.83 -7.82
CA THR A 11 5.06 -3.86 -6.36
C THR A 11 6.36 -4.20 -5.63
N ARG A 12 7.12 -5.18 -6.12
CA ARG A 12 8.41 -5.53 -5.54
C ARG A 12 9.41 -4.38 -5.65
N GLN A 13 9.48 -3.76 -6.81
CA GLN A 13 10.37 -2.63 -7.02
C GLN A 13 9.99 -1.43 -6.17
N LEU A 14 8.69 -1.19 -6.02
CA LEU A 14 8.20 -0.10 -5.17
C LEU A 14 8.53 -0.37 -3.70
N ALA A 15 8.31 -1.60 -3.24
CA ALA A 15 8.68 -1.97 -1.88
C ALA A 15 10.18 -1.73 -1.64
N GLU A 16 11.02 -2.15 -2.56
CA GLU A 16 12.46 -1.91 -2.46
C GLU A 16 12.79 -0.42 -2.41
N ALA A 17 12.18 0.38 -3.27
CA ALA A 17 12.41 1.82 -3.30
C ALA A 17 11.97 2.52 -2.01
N LEU A 18 10.94 1.99 -1.35
CA LEU A 18 10.45 2.52 -0.08
C LEU A 18 11.17 1.96 1.14
N GLY A 19 11.97 0.92 0.96
CA GLY A 19 12.58 0.20 2.09
C GLY A 19 11.58 -0.71 2.79
N TRP A 20 10.53 -1.11 2.10
CA TRP A 20 9.47 -1.98 2.61
C TRP A 20 9.65 -3.41 2.08
N THR A 21 8.77 -4.32 2.48
CA THR A 21 8.84 -5.72 2.07
C THR A 21 7.65 -6.08 1.18
N ALA A 22 7.91 -6.77 0.08
CA ALA A 22 6.82 -7.28 -0.76
C ALA A 22 6.28 -8.57 -0.12
N MET A 23 4.98 -8.61 0.16
CA MET A 23 4.34 -9.73 0.79
C MET A 23 3.04 -10.09 0.08
N GLN A 24 2.77 -11.39 0.01
CA GLN A 24 1.55 -11.90 -0.58
C GLN A 24 0.42 -11.83 0.44
N GLY A 25 -0.70 -11.21 0.04
CA GLY A 25 -1.88 -11.11 0.86
C GLY A 25 -3.03 -11.96 0.34
N HIS A 26 -4.27 -11.48 0.49
CA HIS A 26 -5.45 -12.18 0.04
C HIS A 26 -5.44 -12.47 -1.46
N ARG A 27 -5.92 -13.64 -1.86
CA ARG A 27 -6.07 -14.04 -3.26
C ARG A 27 -4.77 -13.94 -4.06
N ARG A 28 -3.65 -14.20 -3.40
CA ARG A 28 -2.31 -14.14 -4.00
C ARG A 28 -1.95 -12.74 -4.53
N THR A 29 -2.59 -11.71 -4.03
CA THR A 29 -2.26 -10.33 -4.37
C THR A 29 -1.00 -9.91 -3.62
N LEU A 30 -0.07 -9.28 -4.32
CA LEU A 30 1.17 -8.81 -3.73
C LEU A 30 1.00 -7.38 -3.22
N TYR A 31 1.53 -7.12 -2.03
CA TYR A 31 1.51 -5.79 -1.40
C TYR A 31 2.92 -5.38 -1.01
N ALA A 32 3.17 -4.06 -1.01
CA ALA A 32 4.36 -3.51 -0.37
C ALA A 32 3.98 -3.22 1.09
N VAL A 33 4.63 -3.87 2.04
CA VAL A 33 4.23 -3.84 3.44
C VAL A 33 5.34 -3.36 4.35
N ASN A 34 4.97 -2.46 5.24
CA ASN A 34 5.78 -2.06 6.40
C ASN A 34 4.79 -1.91 7.54
N TYR A 35 4.48 -3.00 8.23
CA TYR A 35 3.42 -3.04 9.23
C TYR A 35 3.42 -1.80 10.13
N PRO A 36 2.31 -1.12 10.36
CA PRO A 36 0.93 -1.47 9.96
C PRO A 36 0.52 -0.92 8.58
N TYR A 37 1.46 -0.46 7.79
CA TYR A 37 1.20 0.15 6.48
C TYR A 37 1.24 -0.88 5.37
N ALA A 38 0.38 -0.73 4.38
CA ALA A 38 0.37 -1.60 3.21
C ALA A 38 -0.06 -0.81 1.97
N ILE A 39 0.58 -1.10 0.85
CA ILE A 39 0.29 -0.44 -0.42
C ILE A 39 -0.02 -1.49 -1.47
N HIS A 40 -1.08 -1.25 -2.23
CA HIS A 40 -1.49 -2.07 -3.35
C HIS A 40 -1.27 -1.32 -4.66
N VAL A 41 -0.65 -1.99 -5.62
CA VAL A 41 -0.45 -1.46 -6.96
C VAL A 41 -1.39 -2.21 -7.89
N GLY A 42 -2.30 -1.48 -8.51
CA GLY A 42 -3.28 -2.05 -9.41
C GLY A 42 -3.36 -1.29 -10.72
N LYS A 43 -4.30 -1.69 -11.54
CA LYS A 43 -4.53 -1.07 -12.83
C LYS A 43 -5.98 -0.61 -12.91
N SER A 44 -6.18 0.61 -13.38
CA SER A 44 -7.50 1.16 -13.65
C SER A 44 -7.49 1.78 -15.04
N ARG A 45 -8.16 1.14 -15.99
CA ARG A 45 -8.19 1.54 -17.39
C ARG A 45 -6.76 1.63 -17.95
N LYS A 46 -6.29 2.83 -18.30
CA LYS A 46 -4.95 3.05 -18.85
C LYS A 46 -3.96 3.61 -17.83
N MET A 47 -4.29 3.48 -16.55
CA MET A 47 -3.46 4.06 -15.50
C MET A 47 -3.05 3.03 -14.46
N ILE A 48 -1.92 3.29 -13.84
CA ILE A 48 -1.46 2.55 -12.67
C ILE A 48 -2.07 3.22 -11.45
N LEU A 49 -2.73 2.44 -10.61
CA LEU A 49 -3.37 2.95 -9.40
C LEU A 49 -2.64 2.44 -8.17
N VAL A 50 -2.06 3.36 -7.40
CA VAL A 50 -1.37 3.05 -6.14
C VAL A 50 -2.29 3.45 -5.00
N ARG A 51 -2.59 2.49 -4.11
CA ARG A 51 -3.50 2.72 -2.98
C ARG A 51 -2.84 2.35 -1.67
N GLY A 52 -3.02 3.23 -0.66
CA GLY A 52 -2.77 2.85 0.71
C GLY A 52 -3.98 2.06 1.21
N VAL A 53 -3.73 0.85 1.71
CA VAL A 53 -4.78 -0.04 2.18
C VAL A 53 -4.62 -0.30 3.67
N LEU A 54 -5.68 -0.78 4.31
CA LEU A 54 -5.60 -1.20 5.70
C LEU A 54 -5.03 -2.59 5.77
N HIS A 55 -4.18 -2.81 6.77
CA HIS A 55 -3.74 -4.16 7.06
C HIS A 55 -4.96 -5.02 7.41
N PRO A 56 -5.01 -6.30 6.97
CA PRO A 56 -6.20 -7.13 7.17
C PRO A 56 -6.73 -7.19 8.60
N SER A 57 -5.85 -7.06 9.60
CA SER A 57 -6.27 -7.07 11.01
C SER A 57 -7.10 -5.87 11.40
N ILE A 58 -6.89 -4.74 10.73
CA ILE A 58 -7.57 -3.48 11.04
C ILE A 58 -8.81 -3.31 10.16
N GLU A 59 -8.76 -3.84 8.94
CA GLU A 59 -9.81 -3.70 7.94
C GLU A 59 -11.19 -4.14 8.43
N LYS A 60 -11.24 -5.14 9.30
CA LYS A 60 -12.50 -5.68 9.80
C LYS A 60 -13.25 -4.74 10.74
N ILE A 61 -12.57 -3.72 11.24
CA ILE A 61 -13.10 -2.88 12.32
C ILE A 61 -13.37 -1.47 11.85
N MET A 62 -12.72 -1.04 10.79
CA MET A 62 -12.74 0.35 10.37
C MET A 62 -13.07 0.50 8.89
N THR A 63 -13.79 1.58 8.60
CA THR A 63 -14.03 1.98 7.22
C THR A 63 -12.79 2.73 6.73
N PRO A 64 -12.11 2.23 5.71
CA PRO A 64 -10.90 2.88 5.24
C PRO A 64 -11.21 4.20 4.53
N ARG A 65 -10.43 5.21 4.82
CA ARG A 65 -10.36 6.38 3.97
C ARG A 65 -9.54 5.99 2.75
N GLN A 66 -9.96 6.48 1.61
CA GLN A 66 -9.25 6.15 0.38
C GLN A 66 -8.03 7.04 0.20
N TYR A 67 -6.87 6.42 0.20
CA TYR A 67 -5.61 7.07 -0.14
C TYR A 67 -5.13 6.43 -1.44
N LYS A 68 -5.27 7.16 -2.52
CA LYS A 68 -4.90 6.63 -3.83
C LYS A 68 -4.29 7.70 -4.69
N LYS A 69 -3.41 7.27 -5.60
CA LYS A 69 -2.83 8.14 -6.60
C LYS A 69 -2.70 7.36 -7.91
N ALA A 70 -3.06 8.00 -9.00
CA ALA A 70 -2.99 7.41 -10.32
C ALA A 70 -1.77 7.94 -11.08
N PHE A 71 -1.14 7.07 -11.86
CA PHE A 71 0.02 7.40 -12.68
C PHE A 71 -0.18 6.87 -14.08
N ASN A 72 0.40 7.52 -15.06
CA ASN A 72 0.37 7.02 -16.42
C ASN A 72 1.18 5.73 -16.52
N VAL A 73 0.71 4.81 -17.36
CA VAL A 73 1.47 3.61 -17.69
C VAL A 73 2.81 4.05 -18.30
N GLY A 74 3.90 3.48 -17.83
CA GLY A 74 5.24 3.88 -18.25
C GLY A 74 5.95 4.79 -17.25
N THR A 75 5.25 5.29 -16.23
CA THR A 75 5.91 6.04 -15.16
C THR A 75 6.87 5.10 -14.42
N SER A 76 8.09 5.55 -14.19
CA SER A 76 9.09 4.72 -13.48
C SER A 76 8.70 4.52 -12.03
N VAL A 77 9.15 3.39 -11.46
CA VAL A 77 8.90 3.09 -10.05
C VAL A 77 9.53 4.13 -9.14
N GLU A 78 10.71 4.64 -9.50
CA GLU A 78 11.40 5.69 -8.74
C GLU A 78 10.55 6.96 -8.66
N GLU A 79 9.94 7.34 -9.77
CA GLU A 79 9.07 8.52 -9.82
C GLU A 79 7.79 8.29 -9.01
N ILE A 80 7.21 7.10 -9.11
CA ILE A 80 6.04 6.73 -8.31
C ILE A 80 6.37 6.82 -6.82
N ALA A 81 7.48 6.21 -6.40
CA ALA A 81 7.91 6.23 -5.00
C ALA A 81 8.11 7.67 -4.50
N LYS A 82 8.76 8.50 -5.30
CA LYS A 82 9.02 9.89 -4.95
C LYS A 82 7.72 10.67 -4.74
N ARG A 83 6.76 10.50 -5.64
CA ARG A 83 5.50 11.24 -5.56
C ARG A 83 4.62 10.79 -4.41
N ILE A 84 4.53 9.48 -4.16
CA ILE A 84 3.72 9.01 -3.03
C ILE A 84 4.36 9.36 -1.69
N LYS A 85 5.69 9.34 -1.59
CA LYS A 85 6.39 9.77 -0.37
C LYS A 85 6.11 11.25 -0.06
N GLY A 86 5.98 12.07 -1.10
CA GLY A 86 5.77 13.49 -0.91
C GLY A 86 4.35 13.89 -0.58
N LYS A 87 3.35 13.18 -1.12
CA LYS A 87 1.95 13.61 -1.02
C LYS A 87 1.01 12.62 -0.37
N MET A 88 1.12 11.35 -0.69
CA MET A 88 0.17 10.34 -0.22
C MET A 88 0.57 9.70 1.10
N LEU A 89 1.81 9.24 1.19
CA LEU A 89 2.27 8.46 2.35
C LEU A 89 2.17 9.22 3.67
N PRO A 90 2.58 10.50 3.77
CA PRO A 90 2.48 11.19 5.07
C PRO A 90 1.08 11.22 5.65
N LYS A 91 0.08 11.50 4.82
CA LYS A 91 -1.33 11.54 5.24
C LYS A 91 -1.85 10.16 5.58
N TYR A 92 -1.53 9.19 4.74
CA TYR A 92 -1.93 7.80 4.93
C TYR A 92 -1.35 7.22 6.21
N MET A 93 -0.05 7.38 6.41
CA MET A 93 0.63 6.85 7.59
C MET A 93 0.15 7.51 8.87
N ALA A 94 -0.07 8.81 8.85
CA ALA A 94 -0.62 9.53 10.01
C ALA A 94 -2.01 8.99 10.37
N HIS A 95 -2.85 8.72 9.38
CA HIS A 95 -4.17 8.16 9.62
C HIS A 95 -4.10 6.75 10.22
N ILE A 96 -3.22 5.91 9.68
CA ILE A 96 -3.03 4.56 10.22
C ILE A 96 -2.50 4.62 11.65
N ASP A 97 -1.58 5.54 11.94
CA ASP A 97 -1.05 5.73 13.30
C ASP A 97 -2.16 6.12 14.28
N GLU A 98 -3.06 7.01 13.87
CA GLU A 98 -4.23 7.36 14.69
C GLU A 98 -5.09 6.14 14.99
N LEU A 99 -5.35 5.32 13.96
CA LEU A 99 -6.18 4.14 14.11
C LEU A 99 -5.55 3.12 15.04
N THR A 100 -4.25 2.89 14.91
CA THR A 100 -3.55 1.91 15.76
C THR A 100 -3.43 2.39 17.19
N ASN A 101 -3.33 3.69 17.41
CA ASN A 101 -3.33 4.26 18.77
C ASN A 101 -4.69 4.13 19.46
N GLU A 102 -5.77 4.20 18.70
CA GLU A 102 -7.13 4.07 19.23
C GLU A 102 -7.49 2.62 19.57
N ILE A 103 -6.76 1.64 19.02
CA ILE A 103 -7.08 0.23 19.20
C ILE A 103 -5.82 -0.58 19.56
N PRO A 104 -5.19 -0.29 20.71
CA PRO A 104 -3.94 -0.95 21.08
C PRO A 104 -4.08 -2.46 21.32
N GLU A 105 -5.24 -2.95 21.71
CA GLU A 105 -5.47 -4.37 21.94
C GLU A 105 -5.39 -5.18 20.64
N ILE A 106 -5.85 -4.61 19.54
CA ILE A 106 -5.78 -5.28 18.24
C ILE A 106 -4.33 -5.40 17.79
N GLU A 107 -3.56 -4.37 18.05
CA GLU A 107 -2.14 -4.36 17.75
C GLU A 107 -1.42 -5.44 18.55
N LYS A 108 -1.80 -5.64 19.82
CA LYS A 108 -1.25 -6.70 20.66
C LYS A 108 -1.58 -8.09 20.12
N ASP A 109 -2.81 -8.31 19.73
CA ASP A 109 -3.24 -9.59 19.16
C ASP A 109 -2.46 -9.92 17.89
N TRP A 110 -2.04 -8.92 17.18
CA TRP A 110 -1.28 -9.06 15.94
C TRP A 110 0.19 -9.37 16.18
N SER A 111 0.78 -8.70 17.15
CA SER A 111 2.18 -8.90 17.46
C SER A 111 2.42 -10.16 18.31
N GLY A 112 1.37 -10.70 18.83
CA GLY A 112 1.40 -12.01 19.50
C GLY A 112 1.32 -13.14 18.49
#